data_1155dc3267633f82634c71febcceb936
#
_entry.id   1155dc3267633f82634c71febcceb936
#
_cell.length_a   1.000
_cell.length_b   1.000
_cell.length_c   1.000
_cell.angle_alpha   90.00
_cell.angle_beta   90.00
_cell.angle_gamma   90.00
#
_symmetry.space_group_name_H-M   'P 1'
#
loop_
_entity.id
_entity.type
_entity.pdbx_description
1 polymer ?
#
loop_
_entity_poly.entity_id
_entity_poly.type
_entity_poly.pdbx_seq_one_letter_code
_entity_poly.pdbx_strand_id
1 'polypeptide(L)'
;MTRDIKAIISQMTLEEKAGMCSGYDFWHLKSVERLGIPRIMVSDGPHGLRKQAAEADHLGINESIKAVCFPTACATACSFDRELLE
;
A
#
# COMPACT_ATOMS: atom_id res chain seq x y z
N MET A 1 -2.00 23.89 1.56
CA MET A 1 -0.62 24.09 1.08
C MET A 1 -0.30 23.02 0.05
N THR A 2 -0.20 23.40 -1.21
CA THR A 2 0.29 22.51 -2.27
C THR A 2 1.79 22.36 -2.13
N ARG A 3 2.28 21.16 -1.85
CA ARG A 3 3.73 20.89 -1.81
C ARG A 3 4.29 20.98 -3.23
N ASP A 4 5.38 21.74 -3.39
CA ASP A 4 6.11 21.75 -4.66
C ASP A 4 6.93 20.45 -4.79
N ILE A 5 6.35 19.49 -5.49
CA ILE A 5 6.94 18.16 -5.69
C ILE A 5 8.27 18.27 -6.43
N LYS A 6 8.39 19.17 -7.43
CA LYS A 6 9.63 19.34 -8.21
C LYS A 6 10.76 19.86 -7.33
N ALA A 7 10.47 20.83 -6.48
CA ALA A 7 11.45 21.36 -5.53
C ALA A 7 11.90 20.28 -4.52
N ILE A 8 10.99 19.44 -4.04
CA ILE A 8 11.32 18.32 -3.14
C ILE A 8 12.24 17.33 -3.86
N ILE A 9 11.88 16.89 -5.07
CA ILE A 9 12.67 15.92 -5.85
C ILE A 9 14.07 16.47 -6.16
N SER A 10 14.21 17.76 -6.45
CA SER A 10 15.51 18.38 -6.73
C SER A 10 16.47 18.36 -5.53
N GLN A 11 15.94 18.32 -4.32
CA GLN A 11 16.72 18.27 -3.08
C GLN A 11 17.07 16.84 -2.65
N MET A 12 16.44 15.82 -3.23
CA MET A 12 16.70 14.43 -2.88
C MET A 12 18.01 13.94 -3.47
N THR A 13 18.77 13.16 -2.67
CA THR A 13 19.92 12.41 -3.17
C THR A 13 19.47 11.23 -4.07
N LEU A 14 20.44 10.64 -4.78
CA LEU A 14 20.15 9.47 -5.61
C LEU A 14 19.68 8.27 -4.75
N GLU A 15 20.33 8.07 -3.60
CA GLU A 15 19.98 7.01 -2.65
C GLU A 15 18.55 7.18 -2.11
N GLU A 16 18.16 8.41 -1.79
CA GLU A 16 16.80 8.70 -1.33
C GLU A 16 15.76 8.46 -2.42
N LYS A 17 16.06 8.88 -3.65
CA LYS A 17 15.19 8.59 -4.81
C LYS A 17 15.04 7.09 -5.05
N ALA A 18 16.14 6.35 -5.04
CA ALA A 18 16.14 4.90 -5.17
C ALA A 18 15.40 4.24 -3.99
N GLY A 19 15.60 4.75 -2.77
CA GLY A 19 14.92 4.29 -1.57
C GLY A 19 13.40 4.45 -1.63
N MET A 20 12.89 5.53 -2.26
CA MET A 20 11.45 5.74 -2.44
C MET A 20 10.82 4.72 -3.40
N CYS A 21 11.60 4.08 -4.26
CA CYS A 21 11.14 3.03 -5.17
C CYS A 21 11.13 1.64 -4.52
N SER A 22 11.55 1.52 -3.27
CA SER A 22 11.56 0.27 -2.52
C SER A 22 10.82 0.40 -1.19
N GLY A 23 10.33 -0.73 -0.63
CA GLY A 23 9.73 -0.74 0.70
C GLY A 23 10.76 -0.54 1.80
N TYR A 24 10.29 -0.14 2.97
CA TYR A 24 11.04 -0.18 4.21
C TYR A 24 10.86 -1.53 4.91
N ASP A 25 9.62 -1.95 5.02
CA ASP A 25 9.20 -3.25 5.54
C ASP A 25 8.02 -3.79 4.73
N PHE A 26 7.32 -4.76 5.26
CA PHE A 26 6.21 -5.43 4.59
C PHE A 26 5.05 -4.50 4.22
N TRP A 27 4.83 -3.43 5.02
CA TRP A 27 3.67 -2.57 4.90
C TRP A 27 4.00 -1.09 4.73
N HIS A 28 5.28 -0.70 4.77
CA HIS A 28 5.65 0.71 4.75
C HIS A 28 6.64 1.05 3.65
N LEU A 29 6.47 2.25 3.12
CA LEU A 29 7.46 2.91 2.28
C LEU A 29 8.52 3.58 3.14
N LYS A 30 9.70 3.83 2.58
CA LYS A 30 10.75 4.59 3.26
C LYS A 30 10.36 6.05 3.43
N SER A 31 10.74 6.65 4.54
CA SER A 31 10.65 8.09 4.78
C SER A 31 11.88 8.83 4.26
N VAL A 32 11.73 10.14 4.03
CA VAL A 32 12.85 11.08 3.89
C VAL A 32 12.59 12.23 4.85
N GLU A 33 12.93 12.01 6.12
CA GLU A 33 12.55 12.89 7.24
C GLU A 33 13.08 14.31 7.07
N ARG A 34 14.33 14.48 6.58
CA ARG A 34 14.93 15.80 6.36
C ARG A 34 14.15 16.66 5.34
N LEU A 35 13.34 16.04 4.48
CA LEU A 35 12.48 16.73 3.51
C LEU A 35 11.00 16.69 3.92
N GLY A 36 10.69 16.23 5.13
CA GLY A 36 9.33 16.14 5.64
C GLY A 36 8.47 15.10 4.92
N ILE A 37 9.09 14.07 4.30
CA ILE A 37 8.38 12.95 3.70
C ILE A 37 8.22 11.87 4.76
N PRO A 38 7.00 11.63 5.26
CA PRO A 38 6.75 10.64 6.30
C PRO A 38 6.84 9.22 5.74
N ARG A 39 7.00 8.26 6.65
CA ARG A 39 6.77 6.84 6.34
C ARG A 39 5.28 6.63 6.09
N ILE A 40 4.94 6.10 4.94
CA ILE A 40 3.57 5.85 4.54
C ILE A 40 3.31 4.35 4.60
N MET A 41 2.21 3.97 5.27
CA MET A 41 1.72 2.60 5.25
C MET A 41 0.94 2.36 3.97
N VAL A 42 1.20 1.24 3.33
CA VAL A 42 0.47 0.73 2.17
C VAL A 42 -0.05 -0.67 2.48
N SER A 43 -1.13 -1.05 1.86
CA SER A 43 -1.71 -2.38 2.01
C SER A 43 -2.32 -2.80 0.69
N ASP A 44 -2.57 -4.08 0.57
CA ASP A 44 -3.28 -4.66 -0.57
C ASP A 44 -4.57 -5.35 -0.12
N GLY A 45 -5.21 -6.01 -1.03
CA GLY A 45 -6.37 -6.85 -0.77
C GLY A 45 -7.19 -7.06 -2.02
N PRO A 46 -7.14 -8.25 -2.64
CA PRO A 46 -7.87 -8.52 -3.88
C PRO A 46 -9.39 -8.49 -3.70
N HIS A 47 -9.87 -8.77 -2.49
CA HIS A 47 -11.31 -8.84 -2.16
C HIS A 47 -11.61 -8.18 -0.82
N GLY A 48 -10.97 -7.06 -0.54
CA GLY A 48 -11.01 -6.32 0.71
C GLY A 48 -9.61 -6.15 1.27
N LEU A 49 -9.47 -5.33 2.31
CA LEU A 49 -8.18 -5.04 2.91
C LEU A 49 -7.54 -6.30 3.51
N ARG A 50 -6.27 -6.54 3.16
CA ARG A 50 -5.46 -7.61 3.70
C ARG A 50 -4.25 -7.03 4.41
N LYS A 51 -4.19 -7.20 5.72
CA LYS A 51 -3.04 -6.79 6.52
C LYS A 51 -2.93 -7.67 7.76
N GLN A 52 -1.73 -8.08 8.11
CA GLN A 52 -1.48 -8.77 9.38
C GLN A 52 -1.43 -7.76 10.54
N ALA A 53 -1.93 -8.17 11.70
CA ALA A 53 -2.09 -7.28 12.86
C ALA A 53 -0.75 -6.91 13.50
N ALA A 54 0.19 -7.85 13.48
CA ALA A 54 1.51 -7.70 14.08
C ALA A 54 2.61 -7.77 13.00
N GLU A 55 3.67 -8.48 13.26
CA GLU A 55 4.75 -8.70 12.31
C GLU A 55 4.27 -9.54 11.12
N ALA A 56 4.56 -9.07 9.92
CA ALA A 56 4.12 -9.75 8.72
C ALA A 56 5.00 -10.98 8.44
N ASP A 57 4.38 -12.05 8.00
CA ASP A 57 5.04 -13.27 7.53
C ASP A 57 4.58 -13.62 6.11
N HIS A 58 5.42 -14.37 5.39
CA HIS A 58 5.11 -14.83 4.04
C HIS A 58 4.16 -16.03 4.00
N LEU A 59 3.90 -16.66 5.14
CA LEU A 59 3.10 -17.88 5.26
C LEU A 59 1.64 -17.59 5.59
N GLY A 60 1.33 -16.36 6.04
CA GLY A 60 -0.01 -15.97 6.44
C GLY A 60 -0.46 -16.65 7.75
N ILE A 61 0.46 -17.01 8.62
CA ILE A 61 0.19 -17.69 9.89
C ILE A 61 -0.25 -16.68 10.96
N ASN A 62 0.29 -15.46 10.93
CA ASN A 62 -0.05 -14.42 11.89
C ASN A 62 -1.47 -13.89 11.65
N GLU A 63 -2.13 -13.50 12.73
CA GLU A 63 -3.48 -12.96 12.69
C GLU A 63 -3.57 -11.73 11.78
N SER A 64 -4.63 -11.69 10.97
CA SER A 64 -4.99 -10.55 10.15
C SER A 64 -5.90 -9.58 10.89
N ILE A 65 -5.81 -8.30 10.55
CA ILE A 65 -6.80 -7.32 11.00
C ILE A 65 -8.18 -7.68 10.44
N LYS A 66 -9.21 -7.38 11.23
CA LYS A 66 -10.60 -7.54 10.76
C LYS A 66 -10.90 -6.47 9.73
N ALA A 67 -11.41 -6.89 8.58
CA ALA A 67 -11.80 -6.02 7.49
C ALA A 67 -13.01 -6.60 6.75
N VAL A 68 -13.63 -5.78 5.92
CA VAL A 68 -14.73 -6.24 5.06
C VAL A 68 -14.18 -7.19 4.01
N CYS A 69 -14.78 -8.36 3.91
CA CYS A 69 -14.49 -9.32 2.86
C CYS A 69 -15.55 -9.20 1.76
N PHE A 70 -15.12 -8.81 0.57
CA PHE A 70 -15.96 -8.75 -0.62
C PHE A 70 -15.96 -10.10 -1.35
N PRO A 71 -16.98 -10.37 -2.18
CA PRO A 71 -17.00 -11.55 -3.04
C PRO A 71 -15.76 -11.60 -3.94
N THR A 72 -15.29 -12.79 -4.23
CA THR A 72 -14.15 -12.96 -5.15
C THR A 72 -14.51 -12.50 -6.56
N ALA A 73 -13.50 -12.10 -7.34
CA ALA A 73 -13.71 -11.67 -8.72
C ALA A 73 -14.41 -12.74 -9.59
N CYS A 74 -14.11 -14.01 -9.37
CA CYS A 74 -14.81 -15.10 -10.07
C CYS A 74 -16.29 -15.21 -9.66
N ALA A 75 -16.62 -14.95 -8.40
CA ALA A 75 -18.01 -14.93 -7.93
C ALA A 75 -18.78 -13.74 -8.52
N THR A 76 -18.18 -12.54 -8.53
CA THR A 76 -18.82 -11.35 -9.12
C THR A 76 -18.96 -11.46 -10.63
N ALA A 77 -17.98 -12.07 -11.32
CA ALA A 77 -18.05 -12.32 -12.76
C ALA A 77 -19.20 -13.25 -13.15
N CYS A 78 -19.64 -14.13 -12.28
CA CYS A 78 -20.80 -15.00 -12.51
C CYS A 78 -22.13 -14.24 -12.61
N SER A 79 -22.18 -12.96 -12.21
CA SER A 79 -23.37 -12.13 -12.40
C SER A 79 -23.62 -11.80 -13.86
N PHE A 80 -22.57 -11.72 -14.69
CA PHE A 80 -22.59 -11.21 -16.07
C PHE A 80 -23.19 -9.80 -16.19
N ASP A 81 -23.22 -9.06 -15.11
CA ASP A 81 -23.79 -7.72 -15.00
C ASP A 81 -22.67 -6.69 -14.87
N ARG A 82 -22.47 -5.90 -15.94
CA ARG A 82 -21.41 -4.90 -15.97
C ARG A 82 -21.70 -3.71 -15.06
N GLU A 83 -22.96 -3.30 -14.98
CA GLU A 83 -23.36 -2.14 -14.16
C GLU A 83 -23.19 -2.45 -12.67
N LEU A 84 -23.40 -3.73 -12.27
CA LEU A 84 -23.16 -4.18 -10.90
C LEU A 84 -21.67 -4.14 -10.53
N LEU A 85 -20.77 -4.29 -11.51
CA LEU A 85 -19.32 -4.42 -11.27
C LEU A 85 -18.56 -3.08 -11.36
N GLU A 86 -19.18 -2.03 -11.84
CA GLU A 86 -18.65 -0.66 -11.92
C GLU A 86 -18.95 0.15 -10.64
#